data_b47996714acd0090a889bf69c72af684
#
_entry.id   b47996714acd0090a889bf69c72af684
#
_cell.length_a   1.000
_cell.length_b   1.000
_cell.length_c   1.000
_cell.angle_alpha   90.00
_cell.angle_beta   90.00
_cell.angle_gamma   90.00
#
_symmetry.space_group_name_H-M   'P 1'
#
loop_
_entity.id
_entity.type
_entity.pdbx_description
1 polymer ?
#
loop_
_entity_poly.entity_id
_entity_poly.type
_entity_poly.pdbx_seq_one_letter_code
_entity_poly.pdbx_strand_id
1 'polypeptide(L)'
;MKLKHLSILSALLLLFSACNQKAQQGNTTTGTAEEETEIAVESTNEGINEGDTYTDFQLPDPQGKTIKVSDYVGKNKYVLIDFWASWCGPCRAEMPTVVEAYTRFHAKGLEVIGVSLDNDKEAWVNAIDVLQMPWPQMSDLKGWENEAAATYQVQAIPSNVLIDEEGTIIAKDLRGEDLLNKLAELLP
;
A
#
# COMPACT_ATOMS: atom_id res chain seq x y z
N MET A 1 -52.51 -2.36 33.18
CA MET A 1 -53.42 -1.21 33.12
C MET A 1 -53.07 -0.32 31.94
N LYS A 2 -54.04 -0.27 31.02
CA LYS A 2 -54.47 0.86 30.16
C LYS A 2 -53.42 1.56 29.33
N LEU A 3 -53.33 1.33 28.01
CA LEU A 3 -54.19 1.80 26.91
C LEU A 3 -54.20 3.31 26.70
N LYS A 4 -53.74 3.83 25.54
CA LYS A 4 -54.56 4.33 24.42
C LYS A 4 -53.69 5.23 23.52
N HIS A 5 -53.62 4.92 22.24
CA HIS A 5 -54.26 5.58 21.08
C HIS A 5 -53.69 6.99 20.77
N LEU A 6 -53.47 7.47 19.56
CA LEU A 6 -54.24 7.35 18.33
C LEU A 6 -53.47 8.05 17.20
N SER A 7 -53.57 7.52 16.04
CA SER A 7 -53.39 8.00 14.68
C SER A 7 -53.60 9.50 14.45
N ILE A 8 -52.97 10.06 13.42
CA ILE A 8 -53.68 10.72 12.32
C ILE A 8 -52.79 10.84 11.08
N LEU A 9 -53.34 10.35 10.03
CA LEU A 9 -53.05 10.45 8.61
C LEU A 9 -53.19 11.89 8.09
N SER A 10 -52.33 12.34 7.18
CA SER A 10 -52.84 13.20 6.10
C SER A 10 -51.87 13.19 4.90
N ALA A 11 -52.39 12.64 3.84
CA ALA A 11 -51.86 12.73 2.49
C ALA A 11 -52.24 14.08 1.88
N LEU A 12 -51.35 14.68 1.06
CA LEU A 12 -51.77 15.58 0.00
C LEU A 12 -50.82 15.46 -1.20
N LEU A 13 -51.35 14.88 -2.23
CA LEU A 13 -50.92 14.95 -3.62
C LEU A 13 -51.19 16.36 -4.15
N LEU A 14 -50.28 16.94 -4.94
CA LEU A 14 -50.67 17.76 -6.10
C LEU A 14 -49.58 17.67 -7.19
N LEU A 15 -50.09 17.22 -8.33
CA LEU A 15 -49.52 17.22 -9.67
C LEU A 15 -49.53 18.64 -10.27
N PHE A 16 -48.63 18.94 -11.17
CA PHE A 16 -48.81 19.71 -12.41
C PHE A 16 -47.43 19.88 -13.05
N SER A 17 -47.17 19.33 -14.13
CA SER A 17 -47.61 19.49 -15.52
C SER A 17 -46.62 20.27 -16.36
N ALA A 18 -46.26 19.64 -17.43
CA ALA A 18 -45.34 19.99 -18.52
C ALA A 18 -45.73 21.28 -19.30
N CYS A 19 -44.74 21.82 -20.02
CA CYS A 19 -44.81 22.38 -21.39
C CYS A 19 -43.44 22.97 -21.69
N ASN A 20 -42.65 22.51 -22.63
CA ASN A 20 -42.63 22.45 -24.09
C ASN A 20 -42.52 23.83 -24.79
N GLN A 21 -41.59 23.86 -25.72
CA GLN A 21 -41.36 24.64 -26.98
C GLN A 21 -40.15 25.57 -26.92
N LYS A 22 -39.13 25.30 -27.72
CA LYS A 22 -38.86 25.27 -29.16
C LYS A 22 -38.47 26.65 -29.75
N ALA A 23 -37.28 26.58 -30.40
CA ALA A 23 -36.81 27.32 -31.60
C ALA A 23 -36.32 28.79 -31.40
N GLN A 24 -35.22 29.18 -31.88
CA GLN A 24 -34.57 29.26 -33.16
C GLN A 24 -33.48 30.34 -33.18
N GLN A 25 -32.40 30.00 -33.85
CA GLN A 25 -31.55 30.77 -34.77
C GLN A 25 -30.69 31.96 -34.27
N GLY A 26 -29.40 31.72 -34.38
CA GLY A 26 -28.55 32.41 -35.34
C GLY A 26 -27.80 33.62 -34.82
N ASN A 27 -26.51 33.46 -34.65
CA ASN A 27 -25.57 34.33 -35.37
C ASN A 27 -24.12 33.80 -35.27
N THR A 28 -23.49 33.82 -36.40
CA THR A 28 -22.09 33.57 -36.67
C THR A 28 -21.24 34.64 -36.02
N THR A 29 -20.20 34.26 -35.25
CA THR A 29 -18.99 35.09 -35.15
C THR A 29 -17.79 34.21 -34.85
N THR A 30 -16.84 34.28 -35.73
CA THR A 30 -15.48 33.78 -35.74
C THR A 30 -14.74 34.14 -34.46
N GLY A 31 -14.09 33.15 -33.83
CA GLY A 31 -13.23 33.41 -32.67
C GLY A 31 -12.38 32.19 -32.37
N THR A 32 -11.18 32.23 -32.91
CA THR A 32 -9.92 31.67 -32.41
C THR A 32 -9.98 30.32 -31.66
N ALA A 33 -9.44 29.30 -32.32
CA ALA A 33 -9.04 28.03 -31.67
C ALA A 33 -7.99 28.32 -30.59
N GLU A 34 -8.38 28.26 -29.35
CA GLU A 34 -7.47 28.02 -28.23
C GLU A 34 -7.28 26.51 -28.15
N GLU A 35 -6.08 26.10 -28.50
CA GLU A 35 -5.58 24.75 -28.38
C GLU A 35 -5.43 24.46 -26.88
N GLU A 36 -6.49 23.93 -26.26
CA GLU A 36 -6.40 23.34 -24.93
C GLU A 36 -5.50 22.12 -25.06
N THR A 37 -4.24 22.30 -24.69
CA THR A 37 -3.35 21.18 -24.39
C THR A 37 -3.93 20.48 -23.17
N GLU A 38 -4.69 19.43 -23.43
CA GLU A 38 -5.10 18.44 -22.44
C GLU A 38 -3.81 17.80 -21.90
N ILE A 39 -3.34 18.34 -20.77
CA ILE A 39 -2.31 17.65 -19.98
C ILE A 39 -3.03 16.41 -19.48
N ALA A 40 -2.73 15.27 -20.11
CA ALA A 40 -3.09 13.98 -19.56
C ALA A 40 -2.43 13.89 -18.18
N VAL A 41 -3.19 14.16 -17.15
CA VAL A 41 -2.84 13.78 -15.78
C VAL A 41 -2.91 12.26 -15.79
N GLU A 42 -1.75 11.63 -15.98
CA GLU A 42 -1.58 10.21 -15.76
C GLU A 42 -2.00 9.96 -14.30
N SER A 43 -3.19 9.45 -14.11
CA SER A 43 -3.67 9.08 -12.78
C SER A 43 -2.82 7.91 -12.33
N THR A 44 -1.79 8.18 -11.52
CA THR A 44 -1.06 7.14 -10.80
C THR A 44 -2.10 6.41 -9.95
N ASN A 45 -2.36 5.16 -10.30
CA ASN A 45 -3.29 4.31 -9.57
C ASN A 45 -2.56 3.83 -8.31
N GLU A 46 -2.58 4.66 -7.25
CA GLU A 46 -2.05 4.26 -5.96
C GLU A 46 -2.85 3.06 -5.45
N GLY A 47 -2.16 2.00 -5.07
CA GLY A 47 -2.82 0.78 -4.67
C GLY A 47 -1.86 -0.23 -4.02
N ILE A 48 -2.30 -1.48 -3.98
CA ILE A 48 -1.60 -2.57 -3.32
C ILE A 48 -1.44 -3.81 -4.20
N ASN A 49 -1.88 -3.75 -5.46
CA ASN A 49 -1.82 -4.87 -6.39
C ASN A 49 -0.59 -4.76 -7.30
N GLU A 50 -0.23 -5.87 -7.92
CA GLU A 50 0.78 -5.83 -8.97
C GLU A 50 0.34 -4.91 -10.12
N GLY A 51 1.23 -4.01 -10.53
CA GLY A 51 0.97 -2.96 -11.50
C GLY A 51 0.51 -1.63 -10.91
N ASP A 52 0.11 -1.59 -9.64
CA ASP A 52 -0.22 -0.32 -8.95
C ASP A 52 1.06 0.41 -8.51
N THR A 53 0.98 1.72 -8.37
CA THR A 53 2.00 2.49 -7.66
C THR A 53 1.87 2.21 -6.16
N TYR A 54 2.99 1.98 -5.48
CA TYR A 54 3.00 1.71 -4.05
C TYR A 54 2.40 2.86 -3.24
N THR A 55 1.80 2.55 -2.11
CA THR A 55 1.33 3.55 -1.16
C THR A 55 2.41 3.80 -0.11
N ASP A 56 2.90 5.05 -0.02
CA ASP A 56 3.93 5.41 0.96
C ASP A 56 3.39 5.39 2.39
N PHE A 57 4.23 5.01 3.32
CA PHE A 57 3.96 5.09 4.75
C PHE A 57 5.24 5.32 5.55
N GLN A 58 5.06 5.67 6.83
CA GLN A 58 6.18 5.93 7.73
C GLN A 58 5.89 5.34 9.12
N LEU A 59 6.88 4.70 9.70
CA LEU A 59 6.81 4.13 11.05
C LEU A 59 8.13 4.35 11.79
N PRO A 60 8.14 4.26 13.14
CA PRO A 60 9.36 4.32 13.93
C PRO A 60 10.28 3.11 13.69
N ASP A 61 11.58 3.35 13.63
CA ASP A 61 12.61 2.32 13.74
C ASP A 61 12.82 1.84 15.20
N PRO A 62 13.68 0.85 15.47
CA PRO A 62 13.98 0.40 16.83
C PRO A 62 14.50 1.48 17.77
N GLN A 63 15.09 2.56 17.25
CA GLN A 63 15.58 3.71 18.00
C GLN A 63 14.51 4.79 18.22
N GLY A 64 13.32 4.62 17.60
CA GLY A 64 12.20 5.57 17.65
C GLY A 64 12.29 6.71 16.63
N LYS A 65 13.22 6.64 15.68
CA LYS A 65 13.28 7.57 14.57
C LYS A 65 12.29 7.16 13.50
N THR A 66 11.45 8.07 13.05
CA THR A 66 10.54 7.83 11.93
C THR A 66 11.33 7.68 10.63
N ILE A 67 11.08 6.59 9.91
CA ILE A 67 11.59 6.32 8.56
C ILE A 67 10.41 6.09 7.60
N LYS A 68 10.62 6.36 6.31
CA LYS A 68 9.61 6.28 5.26
C LYS A 68 10.03 5.27 4.21
N VAL A 69 9.07 4.62 3.55
CA VAL A 69 9.37 3.76 2.40
C VAL A 69 9.94 4.60 1.24
N SER A 70 9.45 5.82 1.04
CA SER A 70 9.99 6.78 0.06
C SER A 70 11.44 7.23 0.32
N ASP A 71 12.00 6.93 1.49
CA ASP A 71 13.42 7.11 1.73
C ASP A 71 14.29 6.10 0.96
N TYR A 72 13.70 5.01 0.46
CA TYR A 72 14.38 3.87 -0.18
C TYR A 72 13.95 3.65 -1.64
N VAL A 73 12.65 3.78 -1.96
CA VAL A 73 12.13 3.70 -3.34
C VAL A 73 12.71 4.85 -4.17
N GLY A 74 13.11 4.56 -5.41
CA GLY A 74 13.80 5.50 -6.30
C GLY A 74 15.28 5.74 -5.98
N LYS A 75 15.80 5.14 -4.88
CA LYS A 75 17.25 5.15 -4.54
C LYS A 75 17.88 3.76 -4.69
N ASN A 76 17.04 2.74 -4.72
CA ASN A 76 17.39 1.36 -4.96
C ASN A 76 16.64 0.90 -6.20
N LYS A 77 17.17 -0.09 -6.92
CA LYS A 77 16.48 -0.66 -8.10
C LYS A 77 15.20 -1.40 -7.70
N TYR A 78 15.27 -2.06 -6.55
CA TYR A 78 14.12 -2.79 -5.98
C TYR A 78 14.08 -2.61 -4.47
N VAL A 79 12.87 -2.51 -3.92
CA VAL A 79 12.60 -2.48 -2.49
C VAL A 79 11.63 -3.61 -2.16
N LEU A 80 12.03 -4.51 -1.27
CA LEU A 80 11.18 -5.55 -0.71
C LEU A 80 10.66 -5.08 0.65
N ILE A 81 9.35 -4.86 0.77
CA ILE A 81 8.69 -4.64 2.06
C ILE A 81 8.28 -6.02 2.58
N ASP A 82 8.81 -6.43 3.73
CA ASP A 82 8.54 -7.72 4.37
C ASP A 82 7.77 -7.53 5.68
N PHE A 83 6.52 -8.02 5.72
CA PHE A 83 5.65 -7.99 6.89
C PHE A 83 5.85 -9.27 7.70
N TRP A 84 6.29 -9.11 8.94
CA TRP A 84 6.67 -10.20 9.82
C TRP A 84 6.37 -9.93 11.29
N ALA A 85 6.67 -10.87 12.19
CA ALA A 85 6.69 -10.63 13.63
C ALA A 85 7.60 -11.64 14.34
N SER A 86 8.12 -11.27 15.51
CA SER A 86 8.98 -12.12 16.34
C SER A 86 8.28 -13.42 16.79
N TRP A 87 6.99 -13.35 17.03
CA TRP A 87 6.13 -14.48 17.44
C TRP A 87 5.64 -15.33 16.27
N CYS A 88 5.86 -14.92 15.03
CA CYS A 88 5.40 -15.62 13.84
C CYS A 88 6.36 -16.76 13.47
N GLY A 89 5.99 -17.99 13.74
CA GLY A 89 6.81 -19.18 13.43
C GLY A 89 7.16 -19.31 11.95
N PRO A 90 6.19 -19.24 11.01
CA PRO A 90 6.47 -19.27 9.58
C PRO A 90 7.38 -18.13 9.10
N CYS A 91 7.24 -16.90 9.65
CA CYS A 91 8.12 -15.78 9.31
C CYS A 91 9.57 -16.07 9.70
N ARG A 92 9.78 -16.60 10.91
CA ARG A 92 11.10 -16.98 11.39
C ARG A 92 11.73 -18.10 10.56
N ALA A 93 10.92 -19.02 10.04
CA ALA A 93 11.39 -20.09 9.16
C ALA A 93 11.77 -19.56 7.76
N GLU A 94 11.09 -18.52 7.26
CA GLU A 94 11.38 -17.87 5.98
C GLU A 94 12.59 -16.92 6.05
N MET A 95 12.89 -16.37 7.22
CA MET A 95 13.91 -15.33 7.38
C MET A 95 15.30 -15.69 6.84
N PRO A 96 15.82 -16.94 6.95
CA PRO A 96 17.07 -17.31 6.30
C PRO A 96 17.08 -17.06 4.79
N THR A 97 15.96 -17.27 4.11
CA THR A 97 15.82 -16.99 2.67
C THR A 97 15.90 -15.48 2.38
N VAL A 98 15.26 -14.66 3.22
CA VAL A 98 15.31 -13.18 3.07
C VAL A 98 16.73 -12.67 3.34
N VAL A 99 17.44 -13.23 4.34
CA VAL A 99 18.86 -12.93 4.63
C VAL A 99 19.76 -13.32 3.45
N GLU A 100 19.51 -14.48 2.84
CA GLU A 100 20.23 -14.91 1.62
C GLU A 100 19.95 -13.93 0.47
N ALA A 101 18.69 -13.56 0.24
CA ALA A 101 18.29 -12.60 -0.78
C ALA A 101 19.02 -11.27 -0.59
N TYR A 102 19.00 -10.72 0.62
CA TYR A 102 19.73 -9.50 0.95
C TYR A 102 21.22 -9.62 0.70
N THR A 103 21.85 -10.69 1.19
CA THR A 103 23.28 -10.92 1.02
C THR A 103 23.70 -10.99 -0.46
N ARG A 104 22.89 -11.63 -1.30
CA ARG A 104 23.21 -11.83 -2.74
C ARG A 104 22.93 -10.60 -3.59
N PHE A 105 21.90 -9.83 -3.25
CA PHE A 105 21.35 -8.85 -4.16
C PHE A 105 21.41 -7.40 -3.65
N HIS A 106 21.71 -7.14 -2.38
CA HIS A 106 21.80 -5.77 -1.85
C HIS A 106 22.82 -4.92 -2.62
N ALA A 107 24.03 -5.42 -2.85
CA ALA A 107 25.06 -4.72 -3.62
C ALA A 107 24.69 -4.51 -5.10
N LYS A 108 23.66 -5.20 -5.59
CA LYS A 108 23.14 -5.08 -6.96
C LYS A 108 21.95 -4.14 -7.07
N GLY A 109 21.44 -3.65 -5.93
CA GLY A 109 20.38 -2.66 -5.86
C GLY A 109 19.07 -3.13 -5.19
N LEU A 110 19.08 -4.26 -4.45
CA LEU A 110 17.98 -4.64 -3.59
C LEU A 110 18.09 -3.93 -2.23
N GLU A 111 17.03 -3.29 -1.77
CA GLU A 111 16.85 -2.98 -0.35
C GLU A 111 15.71 -3.82 0.22
N VAL A 112 15.77 -4.13 1.50
CA VAL A 112 14.70 -4.78 2.25
C VAL A 112 14.27 -3.85 3.38
N ILE A 113 12.97 -3.78 3.65
CA ILE A 113 12.39 -3.05 4.77
C ILE A 113 11.52 -4.03 5.55
N GLY A 114 11.89 -4.32 6.79
CA GLY A 114 11.08 -5.15 7.67
C GLY A 114 10.01 -4.32 8.37
N VAL A 115 8.74 -4.70 8.21
CA VAL A 115 7.60 -4.11 8.91
C VAL A 115 7.10 -5.12 9.94
N SER A 116 7.35 -4.84 11.22
CA SER A 116 6.98 -5.76 12.28
C SER A 116 5.57 -5.52 12.81
N LEU A 117 4.81 -6.62 12.95
CA LEU A 117 3.51 -6.69 13.63
C LEU A 117 3.67 -7.14 15.08
N ASP A 118 4.78 -6.79 15.70
CA ASP A 118 4.95 -6.97 17.15
C ASP A 118 4.20 -5.90 17.95
N ASN A 119 3.83 -6.22 19.17
CA ASN A 119 3.37 -5.28 20.18
C ASN A 119 4.29 -5.22 21.41
N ASP A 120 5.40 -5.95 21.35
CA ASP A 120 6.47 -5.95 22.33
C ASP A 120 7.79 -5.56 21.67
N LYS A 121 8.32 -4.40 22.05
CA LYS A 121 9.55 -3.85 21.47
C LYS A 121 10.78 -4.70 21.77
N GLU A 122 10.88 -5.27 22.96
CA GLU A 122 12.06 -6.06 23.36
C GLU A 122 12.10 -7.37 22.56
N ALA A 123 10.94 -8.03 22.40
CA ALA A 123 10.81 -9.23 21.60
C ALA A 123 11.17 -8.96 20.13
N TRP A 124 10.68 -7.84 19.57
CA TRP A 124 11.00 -7.42 18.21
C TRP A 124 12.49 -7.18 18.01
N VAL A 125 13.12 -6.33 18.84
CA VAL A 125 14.55 -6.00 18.73
C VAL A 125 15.43 -7.23 18.93
N ASN A 126 15.11 -8.08 19.90
CA ASN A 126 15.83 -9.33 20.10
C ASN A 126 15.72 -10.26 18.89
N ALA A 127 14.55 -10.33 18.25
CA ALA A 127 14.37 -11.18 17.07
C ALA A 127 15.17 -10.66 15.86
N ILE A 128 15.30 -9.35 15.66
CA ILE A 128 16.15 -8.75 14.63
C ILE A 128 17.58 -9.26 14.77
N ASP A 129 18.14 -9.21 15.98
CA ASP A 129 19.51 -9.66 16.27
C ASP A 129 19.67 -11.16 16.07
N VAL A 130 18.75 -11.97 16.64
CA VAL A 130 18.79 -13.44 16.56
C VAL A 130 18.65 -13.94 15.13
N LEU A 131 17.82 -13.29 14.31
CA LEU A 131 17.57 -13.64 12.91
C LEU A 131 18.56 -12.98 11.95
N GLN A 132 19.48 -12.17 12.47
CA GLN A 132 20.54 -11.51 11.70
C GLN A 132 20.01 -10.65 10.54
N MET A 133 19.02 -9.82 10.80
CA MET A 133 18.36 -8.98 9.83
C MET A 133 19.07 -7.62 9.72
N PRO A 134 19.95 -7.38 8.73
CA PRO A 134 20.80 -6.18 8.69
C PRO A 134 20.15 -4.96 8.04
N TRP A 135 18.94 -5.10 7.53
CA TRP A 135 18.20 -4.06 6.81
C TRP A 135 17.32 -3.21 7.74
N PRO A 136 16.84 -2.04 7.25
CA PRO A 136 15.92 -1.19 8.00
C PRO A 136 14.69 -1.92 8.52
N GLN A 137 14.36 -1.63 9.78
CA GLN A 137 13.21 -2.22 10.47
C GLN A 137 12.31 -1.13 10.99
N MET A 138 10.98 -1.33 10.91
CA MET A 138 10.01 -0.37 11.42
C MET A 138 8.79 -1.06 12.03
N SER A 139 8.18 -0.42 13.04
CA SER A 139 6.96 -0.90 13.69
C SER A 139 6.31 0.23 14.49
N ASP A 140 4.98 0.25 14.53
CA ASP A 140 4.21 1.08 15.47
C ASP A 140 3.83 0.33 16.75
N LEU A 141 4.24 -0.93 16.88
CA LEU A 141 3.98 -1.82 17.99
C LEU A 141 2.49 -2.04 18.26
N LYS A 142 1.66 -2.01 17.23
CA LYS A 142 0.19 -2.21 17.34
C LYS A 142 -0.27 -3.61 16.92
N GLY A 143 0.64 -4.54 16.67
CA GLY A 143 0.28 -5.90 16.24
C GLY A 143 -0.50 -5.87 14.92
N TRP A 144 -1.64 -6.54 14.87
CA TRP A 144 -2.50 -6.56 13.69
C TRP A 144 -3.20 -5.22 13.37
N GLU A 145 -3.16 -4.25 14.29
CA GLU A 145 -3.61 -2.87 14.05
C GLU A 145 -2.50 -1.99 13.45
N ASN A 146 -1.39 -2.59 13.01
CA ASN A 146 -0.29 -1.88 12.37
C ASN A 146 -0.78 -1.11 11.13
N GLU A 147 -0.44 0.18 11.06
CA GLU A 147 -0.92 1.10 10.03
C GLU A 147 -0.49 0.67 8.62
N ALA A 148 0.74 0.22 8.45
CA ALA A 148 1.23 -0.25 7.16
C ALA A 148 0.57 -1.57 6.75
N ALA A 149 0.38 -2.51 7.69
CA ALA A 149 -0.32 -3.76 7.43
C ALA A 149 -1.79 -3.52 7.02
N ALA A 150 -2.46 -2.54 7.64
CA ALA A 150 -3.80 -2.13 7.27
C ALA A 150 -3.83 -1.50 5.86
N THR A 151 -2.87 -0.60 5.54
CA THR A 151 -2.73 0.05 4.23
C THR A 151 -2.55 -1.00 3.12
N TYR A 152 -1.69 -1.99 3.34
CA TYR A 152 -1.40 -3.05 2.37
C TYR A 152 -2.36 -4.25 2.47
N GLN A 153 -3.41 -4.15 3.29
CA GLN A 153 -4.44 -5.17 3.51
C GLN A 153 -3.85 -6.54 3.86
N VAL A 154 -2.78 -6.55 4.66
CA VAL A 154 -2.11 -7.78 5.10
C VAL A 154 -3.01 -8.53 6.07
N GLN A 155 -3.45 -9.72 5.68
CA GLN A 155 -4.34 -10.58 6.48
C GLN A 155 -3.62 -11.77 7.11
N ALA A 156 -2.41 -12.07 6.64
CA ALA A 156 -1.56 -13.14 7.17
C ALA A 156 -0.09 -12.76 6.99
N ILE A 157 0.76 -13.26 7.87
CA ILE A 157 2.21 -13.12 7.77
C ILE A 157 2.89 -14.51 7.79
N PRO A 158 4.04 -14.65 7.10
CA PRO A 158 4.78 -13.62 6.36
C PRO A 158 4.00 -13.15 5.12
N SER A 159 4.17 -11.90 4.73
CA SER A 159 3.68 -11.32 3.48
C SER A 159 4.71 -10.30 2.99
N ASN A 160 4.87 -10.13 1.69
CA ASN A 160 5.79 -9.13 1.18
C ASN A 160 5.30 -8.51 -0.13
N VAL A 161 5.89 -7.36 -0.43
CA VAL A 161 5.64 -6.60 -1.66
C VAL A 161 6.98 -6.19 -2.23
N LEU A 162 7.23 -6.51 -3.51
CA LEU A 162 8.42 -6.10 -4.24
C LEU A 162 8.08 -4.91 -5.14
N ILE A 163 8.84 -3.82 -5.00
CA ILE A 163 8.63 -2.53 -5.67
C ILE A 163 9.86 -2.22 -6.51
N ASP A 164 9.67 -1.74 -7.74
CA ASP A 164 10.74 -1.28 -8.63
C ASP A 164 11.17 0.18 -8.33
N GLU A 165 12.15 0.68 -9.07
CA GLU A 165 12.70 2.04 -8.89
C GLU A 165 11.70 3.15 -9.27
N GLU A 166 10.73 2.85 -10.11
CA GLU A 166 9.65 3.75 -10.50
C GLU A 166 8.51 3.79 -9.46
N GLY A 167 8.53 2.90 -8.48
CA GLY A 167 7.51 2.78 -7.45
C GLY A 167 6.36 1.84 -7.81
N THR A 168 6.51 1.01 -8.84
CA THR A 168 5.50 0.03 -9.24
C THR A 168 5.65 -1.25 -8.42
N ILE A 169 4.55 -1.78 -7.92
CA ILE A 169 4.50 -3.11 -7.30
C ILE A 169 4.62 -4.16 -8.40
N ILE A 170 5.70 -4.93 -8.41
CA ILE A 170 5.99 -5.91 -9.45
C ILE A 170 5.80 -7.36 -9.03
N ALA A 171 5.69 -7.63 -7.73
CA ALA A 171 5.35 -8.93 -7.19
C ALA A 171 4.89 -8.84 -5.73
N LYS A 172 4.16 -9.85 -5.28
CA LYS A 172 3.69 -9.98 -3.88
C LYS A 172 3.88 -11.42 -3.40
N ASP A 173 4.01 -11.56 -2.08
CA ASP A 173 4.01 -12.85 -1.38
C ASP A 173 5.03 -13.87 -1.91
N LEU A 174 6.18 -13.39 -2.39
CA LEU A 174 7.29 -14.22 -2.83
C LEU A 174 7.93 -14.94 -1.63
N ARG A 175 8.23 -16.26 -1.77
CA ARG A 175 8.80 -17.08 -0.68
C ARG A 175 9.78 -18.11 -1.21
N GLY A 176 10.73 -18.49 -0.35
CA GLY A 176 11.70 -19.54 -0.65
C GLY A 176 12.39 -19.30 -1.98
N GLU A 177 12.43 -20.33 -2.80
CA GLU A 177 13.05 -20.31 -4.12
C GLU A 177 12.40 -19.29 -5.08
N ASP A 178 11.10 -19.02 -4.96
CA ASP A 178 10.43 -18.06 -5.84
C ASP A 178 10.96 -16.64 -5.61
N LEU A 179 11.23 -16.25 -4.35
CA LEU A 179 11.88 -14.99 -4.02
C LEU A 179 13.29 -14.91 -4.64
N LEU A 180 14.10 -15.94 -4.43
CA LEU A 180 15.48 -15.96 -4.94
C LEU A 180 15.54 -15.96 -6.46
N ASN A 181 14.67 -16.73 -7.11
CA ASN A 181 14.60 -16.83 -8.57
C ASN A 181 14.13 -15.50 -9.18
N LYS A 182 13.09 -14.87 -8.60
CA LYS A 182 12.62 -13.56 -9.06
C LYS A 182 13.71 -12.49 -8.95
N LEU A 183 14.43 -12.45 -7.84
CA LEU A 183 15.53 -11.51 -7.66
C LEU A 183 16.73 -11.82 -8.56
N ALA A 184 17.01 -13.09 -8.86
CA ALA A 184 18.07 -13.46 -9.80
C ALA A 184 17.73 -13.09 -11.25
N GLU A 185 16.46 -13.12 -11.63
CA GLU A 185 15.97 -12.63 -12.93
C GLU A 185 16.16 -11.09 -13.04
N LEU A 186 15.79 -10.36 -12.00
CA LEU A 186 15.79 -8.89 -11.99
C LEU A 186 17.19 -8.28 -11.77
N LEU A 187 18.04 -8.97 -11.02
CA LEU A 187 19.39 -8.53 -10.59
C LEU A 187 20.46 -9.58 -10.94
N PRO A 188 20.71 -9.82 -12.22
CA PRO A 188 21.65 -10.85 -12.68
C PRO A 188 23.10 -10.61 -12.25
#